data_951ddad04781f9bb922c50e22f0262a0
#
_entry.id   951ddad04781f9bb922c50e22f0262a0
#
_cell.length_a   1.000
_cell.length_b   1.000
_cell.length_c   1.000
_cell.angle_alpha   90.00
_cell.angle_beta   90.00
_cell.angle_gamma   90.00
#
_symmetry.space_group_name_H-M   'P 1'
#
loop_
_entity.id
_entity.type
_entity.pdbx_description
1 polymer ?
#
loop_
_entity_poly.entity_id
_entity_poly.type
_entity_poly.pdbx_seq_one_letter_code
_entity_poly.pdbx_strand_id
1 'polypeptide(L)'
;MKKSILGLSLLVLALVAAACGGGSLEGEEVLVFGAPATDGPDGKAIQEIFNDFTEKTGIIATYVGSENFESEVQVQLESGTAPDIIYWPQPGGVVDAAERGLLVPLEDLGIDLDEYESRYSPYLVSLGVVDGVAYGGANAVNLKSIVWYQPAEFEKRGYVVPETWDEMIALADQIVADGMNPFCFGMYSNGATGWLATDWMEDVMLRTGGGTATYDQWVNHEIPFNDP
;
A
#
# COMPACT_ATOMS: atom_id res chain seq x y z
N MET A 1 -13.22 55.51 41.62
CA MET A 1 -12.76 54.80 40.42
C MET A 1 -11.94 53.58 40.80
N LYS A 2 -12.57 52.49 41.27
CA LYS A 2 -11.90 51.20 41.59
C LYS A 2 -12.91 50.03 41.47
N LYS A 3 -13.46 49.81 40.29
CA LYS A 3 -14.41 48.65 40.07
C LYS A 3 -14.32 47.99 38.69
N SER A 4 -13.22 48.10 37.94
CA SER A 4 -13.14 47.55 36.59
C SER A 4 -11.99 46.58 36.32
N ILE A 5 -11.23 46.10 37.31
CA ILE A 5 -10.10 45.22 37.11
C ILE A 5 -10.39 43.77 37.49
N LEU A 6 -11.48 43.50 38.23
CA LEU A 6 -11.77 42.12 38.70
C LEU A 6 -12.54 41.27 37.64
N GLY A 7 -13.15 41.91 36.63
CA GLY A 7 -13.93 41.22 35.60
C GLY A 7 -13.08 40.62 34.47
N LEU A 8 -11.88 41.19 34.24
CA LEU A 8 -11.05 40.77 33.11
C LEU A 8 -10.18 39.50 33.43
N SER A 9 -9.85 39.34 34.71
CA SER A 9 -9.05 38.19 35.16
C SER A 9 -9.85 36.88 35.23
N LEU A 10 -11.15 36.92 35.41
CA LEU A 10 -12.01 35.72 35.39
C LEU A 10 -12.32 35.22 33.98
N LEU A 11 -12.31 36.11 32.97
CA LEU A 11 -12.52 35.69 31.59
C LEU A 11 -11.31 34.99 30.96
N VAL A 12 -10.12 35.38 31.38
CA VAL A 12 -8.87 34.75 30.90
C VAL A 12 -8.65 33.37 31.54
N LEU A 13 -9.11 33.17 32.79
CA LEU A 13 -9.02 31.83 33.42
C LEU A 13 -10.00 30.81 32.84
N ALA A 14 -11.15 31.25 32.33
CA ALA A 14 -12.13 30.39 31.68
C ALA A 14 -11.65 29.89 30.29
N LEU A 15 -10.84 30.67 29.59
CA LEU A 15 -10.27 30.30 28.28
C LEU A 15 -9.10 29.32 28.39
N VAL A 16 -8.36 29.31 29.52
CA VAL A 16 -7.26 28.36 29.74
C VAL A 16 -7.79 26.98 30.22
N ALA A 17 -8.98 26.93 30.82
CA ALA A 17 -9.57 25.65 31.26
C ALA A 17 -10.24 24.86 30.09
N ALA A 18 -10.52 25.51 28.96
CA ALA A 18 -11.06 24.85 27.76
C ALA A 18 -9.98 24.18 26.86
N ALA A 19 -8.68 24.44 27.14
CA ALA A 19 -7.57 23.91 26.34
C ALA A 19 -7.01 22.55 26.83
N CYS A 20 -7.55 21.98 27.92
CA CYS A 20 -7.16 20.68 28.46
C CYS A 20 -8.30 19.67 28.52
N GLY A 21 -9.40 19.88 27.79
CA GLY A 21 -10.41 18.86 27.56
C GLY A 21 -10.00 18.07 26.32
N GLY A 22 -9.59 16.82 26.49
CA GLY A 22 -9.53 15.88 25.37
C GLY A 22 -10.93 15.83 24.75
N GLY A 23 -11.13 16.58 23.65
CA GLY A 23 -12.36 16.52 22.88
C GLY A 23 -12.60 15.10 22.41
N SER A 24 -13.83 14.64 22.47
CA SER A 24 -14.21 13.40 21.78
C SER A 24 -13.89 13.56 20.32
N LEU A 25 -13.22 12.59 19.72
CA LEU A 25 -13.01 12.53 18.27
C LEU A 25 -14.24 11.98 17.53
N GLU A 26 -15.34 11.76 18.25
CA GLU A 26 -16.60 11.29 17.69
C GLU A 26 -17.16 12.30 16.68
N GLY A 27 -17.43 11.84 15.47
CA GLY A 27 -17.90 12.65 14.36
C GLY A 27 -16.79 13.33 13.53
N GLU A 28 -15.52 13.20 13.91
CA GLU A 28 -14.41 13.61 13.05
C GLU A 28 -14.37 12.73 11.79
N GLU A 29 -14.07 13.35 10.65
CA GLU A 29 -14.02 12.66 9.34
C GLU A 29 -12.58 12.41 8.92
N VAL A 30 -12.30 11.19 8.44
CA VAL A 30 -11.02 10.76 7.89
C VAL A 30 -11.24 10.22 6.49
N LEU A 31 -10.55 10.79 5.50
CA LEU A 31 -10.58 10.36 4.11
C LEU A 31 -9.38 9.45 3.80
N VAL A 32 -9.68 8.25 3.33
CA VAL A 32 -8.67 7.28 2.86
C VAL A 32 -8.78 7.14 1.35
N PHE A 33 -7.69 7.37 0.62
CA PHE A 33 -7.64 7.23 -0.83
C PHE A 33 -6.73 6.07 -1.26
N GLY A 34 -7.18 5.22 -2.19
CA GLY A 34 -6.43 4.04 -2.60
C GLY A 34 -6.72 3.52 -4.01
N ALA A 35 -5.94 2.51 -4.44
CA ALA A 35 -6.04 1.95 -5.78
C ALA A 35 -7.29 1.07 -6.02
N PRO A 36 -7.75 0.20 -5.10
CA PRO A 36 -8.96 -0.58 -5.35
C PRO A 36 -10.18 0.31 -5.56
N ALA A 37 -10.83 0.22 -6.73
CA ALA A 37 -11.99 1.05 -7.05
C ALA A 37 -13.10 0.95 -5.98
N THR A 38 -13.69 2.09 -5.58
CA THR A 38 -14.70 2.18 -4.52
C THR A 38 -15.85 1.18 -4.73
N ASP A 39 -16.34 1.06 -5.96
CA ASP A 39 -17.47 0.17 -6.30
C ASP A 39 -17.08 -1.29 -6.53
N GLY A 40 -15.76 -1.58 -6.56
CA GLY A 40 -15.22 -2.92 -6.71
C GLY A 40 -15.37 -3.77 -5.44
N PRO A 41 -15.17 -5.09 -5.53
CA PRO A 41 -15.25 -5.98 -4.37
C PRO A 41 -14.25 -5.62 -3.28
N ASP A 42 -13.01 -5.29 -3.65
CA ASP A 42 -11.95 -4.95 -2.71
C ASP A 42 -12.19 -3.60 -2.04
N GLY A 43 -12.64 -2.58 -2.81
CA GLY A 43 -12.97 -1.27 -2.25
C GLY A 43 -14.13 -1.35 -1.24
N LYS A 44 -15.14 -2.16 -1.51
CA LYS A 44 -16.24 -2.44 -0.59
C LYS A 44 -15.77 -3.13 0.69
N ALA A 45 -14.89 -4.14 0.56
CA ALA A 45 -14.34 -4.84 1.72
C ALA A 45 -13.49 -3.92 2.59
N ILE A 46 -12.71 -3.02 1.98
CA ILE A 46 -11.94 -2.00 2.71
C ILE A 46 -12.90 -1.06 3.45
N GLN A 47 -13.97 -0.58 2.80
CA GLN A 47 -14.96 0.28 3.47
C GLN A 47 -15.67 -0.43 4.63
N GLU A 48 -15.93 -1.73 4.53
CA GLU A 48 -16.50 -2.51 5.64
C GLU A 48 -15.57 -2.51 6.88
N ILE A 49 -14.25 -2.66 6.67
CA ILE A 49 -13.27 -2.54 7.77
C ILE A 49 -13.32 -1.15 8.41
N PHE A 50 -13.44 -0.10 7.61
CA PHE A 50 -13.56 1.27 8.15
C PHE A 50 -14.91 1.53 8.82
N ASN A 51 -15.98 0.88 8.39
CA ASN A 51 -17.27 0.94 9.09
C ASN A 51 -17.16 0.33 10.51
N ASP A 52 -16.48 -0.79 10.64
CA ASP A 52 -16.19 -1.40 11.95
C ASP A 52 -15.32 -0.50 12.85
N PHE A 53 -14.37 0.22 12.27
CA PHE A 53 -13.58 1.23 12.97
C PHE A 53 -14.47 2.39 13.43
N THR A 54 -15.30 2.90 12.55
CA THR A 54 -16.25 3.98 12.86
C THR A 54 -17.20 3.58 14.00
N GLU A 55 -17.75 2.37 13.96
CA GLU A 55 -18.63 1.87 15.03
C GLU A 55 -17.92 1.81 16.39
N LYS A 56 -16.63 1.46 16.42
CA LYS A 56 -15.84 1.33 17.64
C LYS A 56 -15.35 2.66 18.21
N THR A 57 -15.09 3.65 17.36
CA THR A 57 -14.38 4.89 17.74
C THR A 57 -15.24 6.15 17.64
N GLY A 58 -16.32 6.11 16.86
CA GLY A 58 -17.09 7.28 16.49
C GLY A 58 -16.44 8.16 15.41
N ILE A 59 -15.21 7.88 14.96
CA ILE A 59 -14.54 8.59 13.87
C ILE A 59 -15.08 8.04 12.55
N ILE A 60 -15.50 8.91 11.64
CA ILE A 60 -16.07 8.54 10.36
C ILE A 60 -14.97 8.36 9.34
N ALA A 61 -14.58 7.10 9.05
CA ALA A 61 -13.59 6.80 8.05
C ALA A 61 -14.23 6.42 6.71
N THR A 62 -13.89 7.17 5.66
CA THR A 62 -14.45 6.98 4.32
C THR A 62 -13.34 6.58 3.35
N TYR A 63 -13.53 5.45 2.65
CA TYR A 63 -12.65 4.99 1.59
C TYR A 63 -13.12 5.48 0.22
N VAL A 64 -12.21 6.09 -0.51
CA VAL A 64 -12.38 6.45 -1.93
C VAL A 64 -11.28 5.78 -2.73
N GLY A 65 -11.66 4.98 -3.72
CA GLY A 65 -10.71 4.26 -4.56
C GLY A 65 -10.86 4.60 -6.03
N SER A 66 -9.75 4.63 -6.76
CA SER A 66 -9.72 4.94 -8.18
C SER A 66 -8.81 3.98 -8.95
N GLU A 67 -9.29 3.51 -10.11
CA GLU A 67 -8.46 2.75 -11.05
C GLU A 67 -7.32 3.60 -11.67
N ASN A 68 -7.36 4.93 -11.51
CA ASN A 68 -6.31 5.86 -11.93
C ASN A 68 -5.45 6.34 -10.75
N PHE A 69 -5.50 5.63 -9.62
CA PHE A 69 -4.85 6.01 -8.36
C PHE A 69 -3.41 6.52 -8.54
N GLU A 70 -2.57 5.82 -9.29
CA GLU A 70 -1.14 6.16 -9.46
C GLU A 70 -0.93 7.56 -10.05
N SER A 71 -1.81 8.01 -10.93
CA SER A 71 -1.73 9.37 -11.50
C SER A 71 -2.43 10.40 -10.62
N GLU A 72 -3.56 10.04 -10.02
CA GLU A 72 -4.36 10.95 -9.21
C GLU A 72 -3.69 11.27 -7.87
N VAL A 73 -3.06 10.30 -7.22
CA VAL A 73 -2.36 10.49 -5.95
C VAL A 73 -1.20 11.48 -6.08
N GLN A 74 -0.45 11.43 -7.18
CA GLN A 74 0.64 12.38 -7.42
C GLN A 74 0.12 13.81 -7.56
N VAL A 75 -0.97 13.99 -8.32
CA VAL A 75 -1.62 15.31 -8.48
C VAL A 75 -2.12 15.85 -7.15
N GLN A 76 -2.75 15.01 -6.32
CA GLN A 76 -3.27 15.40 -5.01
C GLN A 76 -2.13 15.81 -4.05
N LEU A 77 -1.05 15.04 -4.01
CA LEU A 77 0.13 15.36 -3.20
C LEU A 77 0.77 16.69 -3.63
N GLU A 78 0.99 16.90 -4.93
CA GLU A 78 1.62 18.11 -5.46
C GLU A 78 0.76 19.36 -5.32
N SER A 79 -0.56 19.22 -5.39
CA SER A 79 -1.50 20.35 -5.24
C SER A 79 -1.83 20.69 -3.79
N GLY A 80 -1.38 19.88 -2.81
CA GLY A 80 -1.71 20.05 -1.41
C GLY A 80 -3.18 19.72 -1.09
N THR A 81 -3.81 18.86 -1.90
CA THR A 81 -5.18 18.36 -1.70
C THR A 81 -5.18 16.87 -1.37
N ALA A 82 -4.08 16.38 -0.82
CA ALA A 82 -3.96 14.97 -0.41
C ALA A 82 -5.02 14.61 0.63
N PRO A 83 -5.48 13.34 0.64
CA PRO A 83 -6.35 12.83 1.69
C PRO A 83 -5.59 12.70 3.02
N ASP A 84 -6.31 12.39 4.10
CA ASP A 84 -5.68 12.18 5.41
C ASP A 84 -4.80 10.91 5.40
N ILE A 85 -5.24 9.87 4.71
CA ILE A 85 -4.53 8.59 4.60
C ILE A 85 -4.47 8.14 3.14
N ILE A 86 -3.31 7.67 2.71
CA ILE A 86 -3.13 7.03 1.40
C ILE A 86 -2.93 5.53 1.58
N TYR A 87 -3.82 4.74 0.98
CA TYR A 87 -3.72 3.29 0.89
C TYR A 87 -2.93 2.92 -0.38
N TRP A 88 -1.62 2.89 -0.27
CA TRP A 88 -0.70 2.76 -1.40
C TRP A 88 -0.31 1.30 -1.66
N PRO A 89 -0.52 0.76 -2.86
CA PRO A 89 -0.18 -0.62 -3.16
C PRO A 89 1.33 -0.86 -3.33
N GLN A 90 2.10 0.18 -3.74
CA GLN A 90 3.54 0.07 -3.98
C GLN A 90 4.33 0.82 -2.89
N PRO A 91 5.21 0.11 -2.15
CA PRO A 91 6.06 0.76 -1.13
C PRO A 91 6.95 1.88 -1.69
N GLY A 92 7.46 1.72 -2.91
CA GLY A 92 8.29 2.75 -3.57
C GLY A 92 7.60 4.11 -3.71
N GLY A 93 6.27 4.14 -3.84
CA GLY A 93 5.53 5.40 -3.84
C GLY A 93 5.53 6.10 -2.48
N VAL A 94 5.53 5.34 -1.39
CA VAL A 94 5.68 5.90 -0.03
C VAL A 94 7.08 6.50 0.15
N VAL A 95 8.11 5.80 -0.32
CA VAL A 95 9.50 6.28 -0.26
C VAL A 95 9.66 7.59 -1.04
N ASP A 96 9.23 7.63 -2.31
CA ASP A 96 9.31 8.85 -3.15
C ASP A 96 8.59 10.05 -2.49
N ALA A 97 7.38 9.83 -2.01
CA ALA A 97 6.60 10.88 -1.36
C ALA A 97 7.23 11.36 -0.04
N ALA A 98 7.84 10.47 0.74
CA ALA A 98 8.55 10.80 1.97
C ALA A 98 9.83 11.62 1.68
N GLU A 99 10.66 11.21 0.72
CA GLU A 99 11.85 11.95 0.29
C GLU A 99 11.54 13.36 -0.19
N ARG A 100 10.36 13.56 -0.79
CA ARG A 100 9.86 14.87 -1.21
C ARG A 100 9.22 15.68 -0.07
N GLY A 101 9.15 15.14 1.15
CA GLY A 101 8.56 15.80 2.31
C GLY A 101 7.04 15.95 2.23
N LEU A 102 6.36 15.04 1.53
CA LEU A 102 4.91 15.08 1.32
C LEU A 102 4.14 14.20 2.30
N LEU A 103 4.84 13.44 3.14
CA LEU A 103 4.26 12.58 4.17
C LEU A 103 4.68 13.03 5.57
N VAL A 104 3.87 12.71 6.55
CA VAL A 104 4.14 12.97 7.97
C VAL A 104 4.77 11.72 8.59
N PRO A 105 5.87 11.85 9.37
CA PRO A 105 6.42 10.75 10.14
C PRO A 105 5.38 10.09 11.06
N LEU A 106 5.37 8.77 11.16
CA LEU A 106 4.42 8.05 12.02
C LEU A 106 4.58 8.40 13.51
N GLU A 107 5.81 8.68 13.95
CA GLU A 107 6.09 9.11 15.33
C GLU A 107 5.45 10.46 15.66
N ASP A 108 5.39 11.39 14.70
CA ASP A 108 4.74 12.70 14.87
C ASP A 108 3.21 12.59 15.01
N LEU A 109 2.64 11.44 14.57
CA LEU A 109 1.24 11.10 14.76
C LEU A 109 0.96 10.39 16.10
N GLY A 110 1.99 10.15 16.91
CA GLY A 110 1.89 9.50 18.21
C GLY A 110 1.70 7.97 18.11
N ILE A 111 2.09 7.37 16.98
CA ILE A 111 2.05 5.91 16.78
C ILE A 111 3.19 5.28 17.58
N ASP A 112 2.88 4.24 18.35
CA ASP A 112 3.86 3.42 19.04
C ASP A 112 4.57 2.51 18.03
N LEU A 113 5.78 2.90 17.63
CA LEU A 113 6.56 2.17 16.65
C LEU A 113 7.05 0.82 17.19
N ASP A 114 7.34 0.70 18.49
CA ASP A 114 7.74 -0.56 19.10
C ASP A 114 6.60 -1.59 19.03
N GLU A 115 5.35 -1.16 19.28
CA GLU A 115 4.18 -1.99 19.12
C GLU A 115 3.96 -2.39 17.65
N TYR A 116 4.10 -1.44 16.71
CA TYR A 116 4.00 -1.70 15.29
C TYR A 116 5.04 -2.72 14.82
N GLU A 117 6.32 -2.49 15.14
CA GLU A 117 7.43 -3.38 14.77
C GLU A 117 7.30 -4.78 15.37
N SER A 118 6.71 -4.91 16.56
CA SER A 118 6.48 -6.21 17.19
C SER A 118 5.50 -7.10 16.42
N ARG A 119 4.67 -6.53 15.57
CA ARG A 119 3.60 -7.22 14.83
C ARG A 119 4.00 -7.64 13.42
N TYR A 120 5.05 -7.06 12.86
CA TYR A 120 5.46 -7.26 11.46
C TYR A 120 6.90 -7.77 11.38
N SER A 121 7.25 -8.42 10.26
CA SER A 121 8.64 -8.77 10.01
C SER A 121 9.48 -7.50 9.79
N PRO A 122 10.78 -7.51 10.14
CA PRO A 122 11.66 -6.36 9.89
C PRO A 122 11.66 -5.89 8.43
N TYR A 123 11.52 -6.82 7.48
CA TYR A 123 11.41 -6.49 6.06
C TYR A 123 10.17 -5.66 5.76
N LEU A 124 8.99 -6.06 6.26
CA LEU A 124 7.75 -5.31 6.02
C LEU A 124 7.79 -3.92 6.67
N VAL A 125 8.42 -3.80 7.85
CA VAL A 125 8.63 -2.50 8.49
C VAL A 125 9.53 -1.62 7.64
N SER A 126 10.63 -2.15 7.10
CA SER A 126 11.59 -1.37 6.31
C SER A 126 11.02 -0.77 5.02
N LEU A 127 9.93 -1.34 4.48
CA LEU A 127 9.29 -0.86 3.23
C LEU A 127 8.70 0.56 3.34
N GLY A 128 8.40 1.03 4.55
CA GLY A 128 7.88 2.37 4.82
C GLY A 128 8.87 3.31 5.51
N VAL A 129 10.16 2.93 5.57
CA VAL A 129 11.20 3.68 6.28
C VAL A 129 12.15 4.37 5.30
N VAL A 130 12.37 5.67 5.50
CA VAL A 130 13.31 6.50 4.74
C VAL A 130 14.26 7.18 5.72
N ASP A 131 15.56 6.99 5.55
CA ASP A 131 16.60 7.53 6.43
C ASP A 131 16.40 7.23 7.93
N GLY A 132 15.83 6.07 8.25
CA GLY A 132 15.55 5.64 9.61
C GLY A 132 14.26 6.20 10.22
N VAL A 133 13.46 6.92 9.44
CA VAL A 133 12.17 7.48 9.87
C VAL A 133 11.03 6.72 9.17
N ALA A 134 10.04 6.27 9.94
CA ALA A 134 8.88 5.55 9.41
C ALA A 134 7.79 6.53 8.93
N TYR A 135 7.36 6.38 7.68
CA TYR A 135 6.30 7.18 7.04
C TYR A 135 5.07 6.37 6.64
N GLY A 136 5.21 5.05 6.57
CA GLY A 136 4.12 4.16 6.21
C GLY A 136 4.19 2.83 6.93
N GLY A 137 3.04 2.17 7.03
CA GLY A 137 2.91 0.86 7.65
C GLY A 137 2.27 -0.16 6.70
N ALA A 138 2.77 -1.41 6.71
CA ALA A 138 2.16 -2.50 5.98
C ALA A 138 0.78 -2.82 6.56
N ASN A 139 -0.24 -2.85 5.71
CA ASN A 139 -1.62 -3.18 6.10
C ASN A 139 -2.12 -4.46 5.44
N ALA A 140 -1.54 -4.85 4.31
CA ALA A 140 -1.85 -6.08 3.59
C ALA A 140 -0.60 -6.60 2.90
N VAL A 141 -0.56 -7.92 2.70
CA VAL A 141 0.50 -8.61 1.96
C VAL A 141 -0.15 -9.48 0.89
N ASN A 142 0.26 -9.29 -0.34
CA ASN A 142 -0.21 -10.10 -1.47
C ASN A 142 0.88 -11.06 -1.93
N LEU A 143 0.53 -12.32 -2.10
CA LEU A 143 1.40 -13.29 -2.74
C LEU A 143 1.32 -13.10 -4.26
N LYS A 144 2.46 -12.83 -4.87
CA LYS A 144 2.59 -12.48 -6.29
C LYS A 144 3.18 -13.64 -7.11
N SER A 145 3.18 -13.48 -8.44
CA SER A 145 3.77 -14.42 -9.40
C SER A 145 3.19 -15.85 -9.35
N ILE A 146 1.92 -15.97 -8.93
CA ILE A 146 1.22 -17.25 -8.88
C ILE A 146 0.65 -17.58 -10.27
N VAL A 147 0.89 -18.80 -10.72
CA VAL A 147 0.27 -19.34 -11.92
C VAL A 147 -0.98 -20.13 -11.54
N TRP A 148 -2.14 -19.62 -11.93
CA TRP A 148 -3.42 -20.31 -11.77
C TRP A 148 -3.68 -21.24 -12.94
N TYR A 149 -4.20 -22.41 -12.67
CA TYR A 149 -4.59 -23.39 -13.69
C TYR A 149 -5.93 -24.05 -13.37
N GLN A 150 -6.54 -24.67 -14.35
CA GLN A 150 -7.79 -25.44 -14.19
C GLN A 150 -7.48 -26.93 -14.05
N PRO A 151 -7.54 -27.53 -12.86
CA PRO A 151 -7.15 -28.93 -12.65
C PRO A 151 -7.86 -29.91 -13.58
N ALA A 152 -9.16 -29.75 -13.79
CA ALA A 152 -9.96 -30.66 -14.66
C ALA A 152 -9.50 -30.59 -16.14
N GLU A 153 -9.09 -29.43 -16.66
CA GLU A 153 -8.57 -29.33 -18.03
C GLU A 153 -7.16 -29.88 -18.13
N PHE A 154 -6.33 -29.74 -17.10
CA PHE A 154 -5.01 -30.35 -17.03
C PHE A 154 -5.12 -31.88 -17.08
N GLU A 155 -5.96 -32.48 -16.23
CA GLU A 155 -6.21 -33.92 -16.20
C GLU A 155 -6.71 -34.43 -17.55
N LYS A 156 -7.70 -33.80 -18.14
CA LYS A 156 -8.30 -34.17 -19.44
C LYS A 156 -7.29 -34.15 -20.57
N ARG A 157 -6.29 -33.25 -20.54
CA ARG A 157 -5.25 -33.10 -21.56
C ARG A 157 -3.97 -33.87 -21.25
N GLY A 158 -3.87 -34.47 -20.07
CA GLY A 158 -2.65 -35.12 -19.60
C GLY A 158 -1.51 -34.17 -19.27
N TYR A 159 -1.82 -32.93 -18.93
CA TYR A 159 -0.82 -31.99 -18.49
C TYR A 159 -0.46 -32.25 -17.03
N VAL A 160 0.84 -32.06 -16.73
CA VAL A 160 1.38 -32.22 -15.37
C VAL A 160 1.80 -30.84 -14.87
N VAL A 161 1.47 -30.54 -13.61
CA VAL A 161 1.90 -29.30 -12.96
C VAL A 161 3.42 -29.32 -12.83
N PRO A 162 4.13 -28.32 -13.38
CA PRO A 162 5.59 -28.31 -13.37
C PRO A 162 6.15 -28.00 -11.97
N GLU A 163 7.22 -28.64 -11.60
CA GLU A 163 7.98 -28.40 -10.35
C GLU A 163 9.26 -27.61 -10.60
N THR A 164 9.70 -27.54 -11.86
CA THR A 164 10.91 -26.82 -12.27
C THR A 164 10.64 -25.86 -13.41
N TRP A 165 11.54 -24.92 -13.62
CA TRP A 165 11.46 -23.99 -14.75
C TRP A 165 11.50 -24.69 -16.10
N ASP A 166 12.38 -25.69 -16.25
CA ASP A 166 12.50 -26.47 -17.49
C ASP A 166 11.20 -27.26 -17.79
N GLU A 167 10.56 -27.83 -16.78
CA GLU A 167 9.26 -28.49 -16.93
C GLU A 167 8.17 -27.50 -17.29
N MET A 168 8.20 -26.27 -16.75
CA MET A 168 7.24 -25.23 -17.10
C MET A 168 7.38 -24.79 -18.56
N ILE A 169 8.60 -24.68 -19.07
CA ILE A 169 8.86 -24.41 -20.49
C ILE A 169 8.40 -25.57 -21.36
N ALA A 170 8.70 -26.81 -20.98
CA ALA A 170 8.26 -28.01 -21.70
C ALA A 170 6.72 -28.11 -21.76
N LEU A 171 6.04 -27.81 -20.67
CA LEU A 171 4.57 -27.76 -20.64
C LEU A 171 4.04 -26.63 -21.54
N ALA A 172 4.67 -25.48 -21.53
CA ALA A 172 4.27 -24.36 -22.41
C ALA A 172 4.40 -24.76 -23.89
N ASP A 173 5.48 -25.42 -24.28
CA ASP A 173 5.69 -25.95 -25.65
C ASP A 173 4.62 -27.00 -26.02
N GLN A 174 4.27 -27.89 -25.10
CA GLN A 174 3.19 -28.86 -25.29
C GLN A 174 1.84 -28.16 -25.53
N ILE A 175 1.50 -27.16 -24.71
CA ILE A 175 0.26 -26.39 -24.85
C ILE A 175 0.19 -25.69 -26.21
N VAL A 176 1.32 -25.11 -26.67
CA VAL A 176 1.43 -24.51 -28.01
C VAL A 176 1.23 -25.56 -29.11
N ALA A 177 1.84 -26.74 -28.98
CA ALA A 177 1.68 -27.83 -29.94
C ALA A 177 0.22 -28.33 -30.02
N ASP A 178 -0.54 -28.23 -28.91
CA ASP A 178 -1.98 -28.54 -28.87
C ASP A 178 -2.85 -27.38 -29.41
N GLY A 179 -2.23 -26.32 -29.95
CA GLY A 179 -2.92 -25.19 -30.60
C GLY A 179 -3.49 -24.16 -29.64
N MET A 180 -2.96 -24.06 -28.42
CA MET A 180 -3.43 -23.14 -27.40
C MET A 180 -2.34 -22.15 -26.98
N ASN A 181 -2.76 -21.09 -26.30
CA ASN A 181 -1.82 -20.17 -25.63
C ASN A 181 -1.48 -20.69 -24.24
N PRO A 182 -0.17 -20.85 -23.91
CA PRO A 182 0.24 -21.40 -22.62
C PRO A 182 -0.03 -20.47 -21.44
N PHE A 183 -0.03 -19.15 -21.68
CA PHE A 183 -0.28 -18.16 -20.65
C PHE A 183 -1.32 -17.13 -21.09
N CYS A 184 -2.08 -16.63 -20.12
CA CYS A 184 -2.99 -15.50 -20.29
C CYS A 184 -2.69 -14.48 -19.19
N PHE A 185 -2.35 -13.26 -19.58
CA PHE A 185 -2.03 -12.17 -18.69
C PHE A 185 -3.01 -11.01 -18.87
N GLY A 186 -3.62 -10.55 -17.79
CA GLY A 186 -4.38 -9.30 -17.77
C GLY A 186 -3.44 -8.12 -17.60
N MET A 187 -2.97 -7.53 -18.70
CA MET A 187 -1.94 -6.47 -18.68
C MET A 187 -2.49 -5.06 -18.50
N TYR A 188 -3.72 -4.81 -18.93
CA TYR A 188 -4.31 -3.47 -18.88
C TYR A 188 -4.82 -3.15 -17.48
N SER A 189 -4.35 -2.02 -16.92
CA SER A 189 -4.78 -1.48 -15.61
C SER A 189 -4.58 0.04 -15.58
N ASN A 190 -5.13 0.77 -16.56
CA ASN A 190 -4.99 2.23 -16.66
C ASN A 190 -3.56 2.71 -16.40
N GLY A 191 -3.34 3.59 -15.41
CA GLY A 191 -2.01 4.11 -15.05
C GLY A 191 -1.02 3.04 -14.54
N ALA A 192 -1.52 1.92 -14.02
CA ALA A 192 -0.72 0.80 -13.54
C ALA A 192 -0.54 -0.32 -14.60
N THR A 193 -0.88 -0.07 -15.88
CA THR A 193 -0.74 -1.07 -16.95
C THR A 193 0.68 -1.65 -16.98
N GLY A 194 0.78 -2.97 -16.95
CA GLY A 194 2.06 -3.68 -16.95
C GLY A 194 2.53 -4.19 -15.59
N TRP A 195 1.88 -3.82 -14.49
CA TRP A 195 2.30 -4.23 -13.13
C TRP A 195 2.50 -5.75 -12.97
N LEU A 196 1.68 -6.56 -13.64
CA LEU A 196 1.83 -8.02 -13.62
C LEU A 196 3.17 -8.49 -14.20
N ALA A 197 3.66 -7.82 -15.26
CA ALA A 197 4.96 -8.14 -15.83
C ALA A 197 6.11 -7.75 -14.89
N THR A 198 5.96 -6.66 -14.14
CA THR A 198 6.92 -6.23 -13.11
C THR A 198 7.04 -7.30 -12.03
N ASP A 199 5.92 -7.78 -11.48
CA ASP A 199 5.89 -8.85 -10.47
C ASP A 199 6.66 -10.11 -10.94
N TRP A 200 6.49 -10.50 -12.21
CA TRP A 200 7.20 -11.64 -12.78
C TRP A 200 8.68 -11.39 -12.97
N MET A 201 9.07 -10.18 -13.39
CA MET A 201 10.48 -9.81 -13.53
C MET A 201 11.19 -9.82 -12.18
N GLU A 202 10.55 -9.31 -11.13
CA GLU A 202 11.07 -9.34 -9.77
C GLU A 202 11.24 -10.78 -9.26
N ASP A 203 10.26 -11.66 -9.49
CA ASP A 203 10.36 -13.07 -9.09
C ASP A 203 11.49 -13.79 -9.83
N VAL A 204 11.66 -13.55 -11.12
CA VAL A 204 12.77 -14.10 -11.91
C VAL A 204 14.12 -13.57 -11.41
N MET A 205 14.21 -12.26 -11.14
CA MET A 205 15.43 -11.63 -10.61
C MET A 205 15.86 -12.26 -9.27
N LEU A 206 14.91 -12.44 -8.36
CA LEU A 206 15.14 -13.06 -7.04
C LEU A 206 15.65 -14.50 -7.14
N ARG A 207 15.29 -15.23 -8.21
CA ARG A 207 15.66 -16.64 -8.41
C ARG A 207 16.95 -16.84 -9.21
N THR A 208 17.32 -15.90 -10.06
CA THR A 208 18.39 -16.09 -11.06
C THR A 208 19.63 -15.24 -10.83
N GLY A 209 19.49 -14.04 -10.32
CA GLY A 209 20.53 -13.00 -10.35
C GLY A 209 21.38 -12.85 -9.10
N GLY A 210 21.38 -13.81 -8.16
CA GLY A 210 22.09 -13.67 -6.88
C GLY A 210 21.18 -13.39 -5.69
N GLY A 211 19.87 -13.55 -5.88
CA GLY A 211 18.87 -13.48 -4.81
C GLY A 211 18.60 -12.05 -4.33
N THR A 212 18.27 -11.93 -3.05
CA THR A 212 17.84 -10.65 -2.46
C THR A 212 18.90 -9.56 -2.53
N ALA A 213 20.18 -9.89 -2.43
CA ALA A 213 21.27 -8.90 -2.49
C ALA A 213 21.34 -8.18 -3.85
N THR A 214 21.19 -8.92 -4.95
CA THR A 214 21.16 -8.33 -6.29
C THR A 214 19.85 -7.59 -6.53
N TYR A 215 18.73 -8.11 -6.01
CA TYR A 215 17.44 -7.44 -6.05
C TYR A 215 17.50 -6.07 -5.35
N ASP A 216 18.09 -5.99 -4.15
CA ASP A 216 18.24 -4.73 -3.41
C ASP A 216 19.08 -3.71 -4.18
N GLN A 217 20.21 -4.15 -4.80
CA GLN A 217 21.03 -3.29 -5.64
C GLN A 217 20.26 -2.76 -6.86
N TRP A 218 19.43 -3.60 -7.46
CA TRP A 218 18.59 -3.26 -8.60
C TRP A 218 17.51 -2.22 -8.24
N VAL A 219 16.80 -2.44 -7.13
CA VAL A 219 15.77 -1.52 -6.62
C VAL A 219 16.37 -0.18 -6.17
N ASN A 220 17.55 -0.21 -5.54
CA ASN A 220 18.26 0.98 -5.10
C ASN A 220 19.04 1.71 -6.22
N HIS A 221 18.92 1.26 -7.48
CA HIS A 221 19.64 1.82 -8.64
C HIS A 221 21.17 1.76 -8.54
N GLU A 222 21.72 0.85 -7.74
CA GLU A 222 23.16 0.58 -7.64
C GLU A 222 23.67 -0.16 -8.87
N ILE A 223 22.80 -0.95 -9.49
CA ILE A 223 23.02 -1.60 -10.78
C ILE A 223 21.90 -1.22 -11.76
N PRO A 224 22.14 -1.16 -13.09
CA PRO A 224 21.11 -0.86 -14.07
C PRO A 224 20.13 -2.03 -14.22
N PHE A 225 18.91 -1.77 -14.66
CA PHE A 225 17.88 -2.79 -14.90
C PHE A 225 18.23 -3.83 -15.98
N ASN A 226 19.22 -3.55 -16.81
CA ASN A 226 19.74 -4.43 -17.85
C ASN A 226 21.15 -4.95 -17.54
N ASP A 227 21.52 -4.99 -16.28
CA ASP A 227 22.78 -5.62 -15.83
C ASP A 227 22.76 -7.12 -16.19
N PRO A 228 23.85 -7.70 -16.73
CA PRO A 228 23.88 -9.09 -17.20
C PRO A 228 23.70 -10.12 -16.10
#